data_d3e9d170b5ee53acc983c0a8bb6ab6b6
#
_entry.id   d3e9d170b5ee53acc983c0a8bb6ab6b6
#
_cell.length_a   1.000
_cell.length_b   1.000
_cell.length_c   1.000
_cell.angle_alpha   90.00
_cell.angle_beta   90.00
_cell.angle_gamma   90.00
#
_symmetry.space_group_name_H-M   'P 1'
#
loop_
_entity.id
_entity.type
_entity.pdbx_description
1 polymer ?
#
loop_
_entity_poly.entity_id
_entity_poly.type
_entity_poly.pdbx_seq_one_letter_code
_entity_poly.pdbx_strand_id
1 'polypeptide(L)'
;MFRILLKDLRISPIRTFLTGFSMFIGIIAMIAAVLVGTLGRESLLSVNAQLFGRTPTYSLNLSGVNFENTEKAEKFFEILDENPEEKTLISTPKTGLQFAAVNNLEDIKENNKQIYQNLMYVDAVYTTPKYNKIYNLPLYKGEWFDSTTANTKLEVVVNKAGLDSFSTPYIVGSCNESLALIPFNVTGVINDGKDWPVIYINTLPLIYRIPSLFHIENASIYWYNKIGLSQEQMQSYINDILYDTIGGKVENIDRVDGGDDYESVIDMLQLGLIFTAALLLFVSVLGQINIGLSSLEQRTHELLIRRALGASRCNI
;
A
#
# COMPACT_ATOMS: atom_id res chain seq x y z
N MET A 1 -22.77 -30.94 -41.02
CA MET A 1 -23.06 -29.79 -40.13
C MET A 1 -22.27 -28.54 -40.53
N PHE A 2 -20.96 -28.55 -40.64
CA PHE A 2 -20.11 -27.39 -40.97
C PHE A 2 -20.47 -26.71 -42.34
N ARG A 3 -20.78 -27.49 -43.39
CA ARG A 3 -21.22 -26.94 -44.70
C ARG A 3 -22.57 -26.20 -44.66
N ILE A 4 -23.45 -26.59 -43.76
CA ILE A 4 -24.73 -25.93 -43.57
C ILE A 4 -24.57 -24.60 -42.83
N LEU A 5 -23.73 -24.58 -41.81
CA LEU A 5 -23.33 -23.36 -41.09
C LEU A 5 -22.66 -22.33 -42.03
N LEU A 6 -21.76 -22.75 -42.91
CA LEU A 6 -21.11 -21.86 -43.89
C LEU A 6 -22.10 -21.33 -44.95
N LYS A 7 -23.15 -22.06 -45.27
CA LYS A 7 -24.19 -21.64 -46.21
C LYS A 7 -25.11 -20.59 -45.55
N ASP A 8 -25.44 -20.76 -44.26
CA ASP A 8 -26.24 -19.80 -43.49
C ASP A 8 -25.50 -18.49 -43.26
N LEU A 9 -24.17 -18.53 -43.04
CA LEU A 9 -23.30 -17.36 -43.01
C LEU A 9 -23.37 -16.51 -44.30
N ARG A 10 -23.56 -17.17 -45.45
CA ARG A 10 -23.66 -16.49 -46.74
C ARG A 10 -25.03 -15.88 -47.03
N ILE A 11 -26.10 -16.41 -46.42
CA ILE A 11 -27.49 -15.97 -46.65
C ILE A 11 -27.81 -14.70 -45.87
N SER A 12 -27.23 -14.52 -44.66
CA SER A 12 -27.49 -13.32 -43.83
C SER A 12 -26.19 -12.84 -43.13
N PRO A 13 -25.20 -12.32 -43.90
CA PRO A 13 -23.88 -11.99 -43.38
C PRO A 13 -23.93 -10.90 -42.29
N ILE A 14 -24.76 -9.87 -42.45
CA ILE A 14 -24.90 -8.76 -41.49
C ILE A 14 -25.46 -9.27 -40.15
N ARG A 15 -26.47 -10.15 -40.18
CA ARG A 15 -27.08 -10.70 -38.97
C ARG A 15 -26.05 -11.57 -38.18
N THR A 16 -25.34 -12.44 -38.88
CA THR A 16 -24.34 -13.31 -38.25
C THR A 16 -23.18 -12.51 -37.69
N PHE A 17 -22.74 -11.48 -38.43
CA PHE A 17 -21.73 -10.54 -37.93
C PHE A 17 -22.21 -9.82 -36.67
N LEU A 18 -23.43 -9.28 -36.67
CA LEU A 18 -23.98 -8.53 -35.53
C LEU A 18 -24.12 -9.42 -34.29
N THR A 19 -24.55 -10.69 -34.48
CA THR A 19 -24.67 -11.67 -33.38
C THR A 19 -23.31 -12.04 -32.82
N GLY A 20 -22.34 -12.37 -33.66
CA GLY A 20 -20.97 -12.66 -33.24
C GLY A 20 -20.28 -11.48 -32.57
N PHE A 21 -20.48 -10.28 -33.10
CA PHE A 21 -19.94 -9.05 -32.54
C PHE A 21 -20.54 -8.72 -31.16
N SER A 22 -21.85 -8.87 -30.99
CA SER A 22 -22.53 -8.70 -29.71
C SER A 22 -21.99 -9.66 -28.64
N MET A 23 -21.80 -10.95 -29.00
CA MET A 23 -21.20 -11.94 -28.10
C MET A 23 -19.76 -11.60 -27.75
N PHE A 24 -18.99 -11.17 -28.72
CA PHE A 24 -17.59 -10.77 -28.53
C PHE A 24 -17.47 -9.57 -27.57
N ILE A 25 -18.32 -8.55 -27.77
CA ILE A 25 -18.38 -7.39 -26.85
C ILE A 25 -18.78 -7.84 -25.43
N GLY A 26 -19.78 -8.71 -25.28
CA GLY A 26 -20.21 -9.22 -23.99
C GLY A 26 -19.11 -9.97 -23.24
N ILE A 27 -18.33 -10.79 -23.94
CA ILE A 27 -17.20 -11.52 -23.36
C ILE A 27 -16.07 -10.55 -22.98
N ILE A 28 -15.74 -9.59 -23.86
CA ILE A 28 -14.70 -8.59 -23.54
C ILE A 28 -15.11 -7.75 -22.34
N ALA A 29 -16.37 -7.30 -22.29
CA ALA A 29 -16.88 -6.52 -21.17
C ALA A 29 -16.79 -7.29 -19.84
N MET A 30 -17.09 -8.59 -19.86
CA MET A 30 -16.96 -9.44 -18.67
C MET A 30 -15.48 -9.59 -18.24
N ILE A 31 -14.58 -9.88 -19.18
CA ILE A 31 -13.15 -9.99 -18.89
C ILE A 31 -12.61 -8.66 -18.35
N ALA A 32 -12.96 -7.54 -18.98
CA ALA A 32 -12.54 -6.22 -18.55
C ALA A 32 -13.07 -5.89 -17.14
N ALA A 33 -14.32 -6.21 -16.82
CA ALA A 33 -14.89 -5.97 -15.50
C ALA A 33 -14.19 -6.79 -14.40
N VAL A 34 -13.87 -8.06 -14.67
CA VAL A 34 -13.10 -8.90 -13.72
C VAL A 34 -11.69 -8.35 -13.53
N LEU A 35 -10.99 -7.99 -14.61
CA LEU A 35 -9.65 -7.42 -14.53
C LEU A 35 -9.64 -6.08 -13.77
N VAL A 36 -10.55 -5.18 -14.09
CA VAL A 36 -10.69 -3.89 -13.39
C VAL A 36 -11.04 -4.10 -11.92
N GLY A 37 -11.89 -5.07 -11.61
CA GLY A 37 -12.25 -5.40 -10.22
C GLY A 37 -11.05 -5.92 -9.43
N THR A 38 -10.27 -6.87 -9.98
CA THR A 38 -9.11 -7.44 -9.29
C THR A 38 -7.95 -6.46 -9.15
N LEU A 39 -7.56 -5.79 -10.23
CA LEU A 39 -6.49 -4.78 -10.22
C LEU A 39 -6.87 -3.57 -9.39
N GLY A 40 -8.14 -3.14 -9.45
CA GLY A 40 -8.65 -2.06 -8.62
C GLY A 40 -8.57 -2.39 -7.13
N ARG A 41 -8.96 -3.61 -6.75
CA ARG A 41 -8.83 -4.10 -5.37
C ARG A 41 -7.39 -4.07 -4.88
N GLU A 42 -6.47 -4.65 -5.64
CA GLU A 42 -5.04 -4.67 -5.27
C GLU A 42 -4.46 -3.26 -5.16
N SER A 43 -4.84 -2.36 -6.09
CA SER A 43 -4.40 -0.96 -6.06
C SER A 43 -4.92 -0.22 -4.82
N LEU A 44 -6.21 -0.39 -4.48
CA LEU A 44 -6.80 0.23 -3.30
C LEU A 44 -6.18 -0.30 -2.00
N LEU A 45 -5.94 -1.60 -1.89
CA LEU A 45 -5.26 -2.19 -0.73
C LEU A 45 -3.81 -1.70 -0.62
N SER A 46 -3.11 -1.52 -1.74
CA SER A 46 -1.76 -0.97 -1.76
C SER A 46 -1.73 0.49 -1.28
N VAL A 47 -2.67 1.32 -1.73
CA VAL A 47 -2.79 2.71 -1.27
C VAL A 47 -3.14 2.76 0.22
N ASN A 48 -4.07 1.92 0.67
CA ASN A 48 -4.40 1.82 2.09
C ASN A 48 -3.18 1.43 2.93
N ALA A 49 -2.40 0.44 2.47
CA ALA A 49 -1.18 0.01 3.15
C ALA A 49 -0.14 1.14 3.26
N GLN A 50 -0.01 2.00 2.25
CA GLN A 50 0.89 3.16 2.29
C GLN A 50 0.47 4.22 3.31
N LEU A 51 -0.83 4.38 3.54
CA LEU A 51 -1.38 5.39 4.46
C LEU A 51 -1.47 4.88 5.90
N PHE A 52 -1.94 3.66 6.09
CA PHE A 52 -2.35 3.14 7.40
C PHE A 52 -1.65 1.84 7.82
N GLY A 53 -0.82 1.28 6.93
CA GLY A 53 -0.23 -0.04 7.11
C GLY A 53 -1.05 -1.16 6.47
N ARG A 54 -0.42 -2.31 6.29
CA ARG A 54 -1.06 -3.53 5.73
C ARG A 54 -2.11 -4.05 6.69
N THR A 55 -3.19 -4.61 6.17
CA THR A 55 -4.29 -5.17 6.95
C THR A 55 -3.99 -6.61 7.40
N PRO A 56 -4.14 -6.96 8.70
CA PRO A 56 -4.49 -6.11 9.85
C PRO A 56 -3.25 -5.53 10.56
N THR A 57 -3.20 -4.20 10.74
CA THR A 57 -2.15 -3.53 11.51
C THR A 57 -2.72 -2.87 12.76
N TYR A 58 -2.05 -3.07 13.88
CA TYR A 58 -2.39 -2.52 15.18
C TYR A 58 -1.30 -1.57 15.68
N SER A 59 -1.71 -0.49 16.34
CA SER A 59 -0.85 0.41 17.10
C SER A 59 -0.96 0.07 18.58
N LEU A 60 0.16 -0.28 19.21
CA LEU A 60 0.27 -0.52 20.64
C LEU A 60 0.97 0.68 21.25
N ASN A 61 0.24 1.52 21.93
CA ASN A 61 0.79 2.71 22.57
C ASN A 61 1.48 2.34 23.88
N LEU A 62 2.72 2.78 24.02
CA LEU A 62 3.56 2.45 25.17
C LEU A 62 3.53 3.58 26.21
N SER A 63 3.50 3.25 27.49
CA SER A 63 3.62 4.20 28.59
C SER A 63 4.68 3.77 29.58
N GLY A 64 5.38 4.75 30.18
CA GLY A 64 6.40 4.51 31.20
C GLY A 64 7.68 3.83 30.67
N VAL A 65 7.94 3.86 29.38
CA VAL A 65 9.15 3.33 28.76
C VAL A 65 10.33 4.26 28.96
N ASN A 66 11.52 3.70 29.15
CA ASN A 66 12.75 4.47 29.33
C ASN A 66 13.84 3.99 28.39
N PHE A 67 14.20 4.83 27.42
CA PHE A 67 15.23 4.59 26.43
C PHE A 67 16.61 5.18 26.81
N GLU A 68 16.77 5.78 28.00
CA GLU A 68 18.03 6.37 28.44
C GLU A 68 19.14 5.31 28.63
N ASN A 69 18.77 4.10 29.03
CA ASN A 69 19.70 3.01 29.10
C ASN A 69 19.89 2.38 27.71
N THR A 70 20.99 2.71 27.05
CA THR A 70 21.31 2.29 25.69
C THR A 70 21.42 0.78 25.53
N GLU A 71 21.94 0.05 26.51
CA GLU A 71 22.05 -1.41 26.48
C GLU A 71 20.68 -2.08 26.48
N LYS A 72 19.78 -1.59 27.31
CA LYS A 72 18.39 -2.07 27.38
C LYS A 72 17.61 -1.71 26.13
N ALA A 73 17.83 -0.50 25.60
CA ALA A 73 17.22 -0.08 24.35
C ALA A 73 17.68 -0.94 23.17
N GLU A 74 18.97 -1.25 23.09
CA GLU A 74 19.53 -2.13 22.06
C GLU A 74 18.90 -3.53 22.13
N LYS A 75 18.86 -4.14 23.33
CA LYS A 75 18.21 -5.43 23.55
C LYS A 75 16.73 -5.42 23.14
N PHE A 76 16.01 -4.35 23.46
CA PHE A 76 14.63 -4.18 23.05
C PHE A 76 14.48 -4.21 21.52
N PHE A 77 15.32 -3.46 20.80
CA PHE A 77 15.26 -3.41 19.33
C PHE A 77 15.71 -4.73 18.69
N GLU A 78 16.71 -5.43 19.26
CA GLU A 78 17.10 -6.75 18.79
C GLU A 78 15.94 -7.74 18.88
N ILE A 79 15.25 -7.81 20.02
CA ILE A 79 14.09 -8.70 20.21
C ILE A 79 12.96 -8.32 19.25
N LEU A 80 12.74 -7.02 19.04
CA LEU A 80 11.72 -6.54 18.12
C LEU A 80 12.03 -6.93 16.65
N ASP A 81 13.33 -6.98 16.30
CA ASP A 81 13.80 -7.29 14.94
C ASP A 81 13.95 -8.80 14.68
N GLU A 82 14.36 -9.58 15.68
CA GLU A 82 14.53 -11.05 15.56
C GLU A 82 13.22 -11.78 15.22
N ASN A 83 12.09 -11.22 15.62
CA ASN A 83 10.81 -11.86 15.41
C ASN A 83 10.41 -11.82 13.92
N PRO A 84 9.96 -12.96 13.34
CA PRO A 84 9.52 -13.03 11.94
C PRO A 84 8.32 -12.13 11.65
N GLU A 85 7.60 -11.68 12.66
CA GLU A 85 6.50 -10.76 12.51
C GLU A 85 7.00 -9.33 12.27
N GLU A 86 6.24 -8.61 11.46
CA GLU A 86 6.58 -7.25 11.07
C GLU A 86 6.10 -6.26 12.14
N LYS A 87 7.03 -5.87 13.01
CA LYS A 87 6.82 -4.86 14.05
C LYS A 87 7.78 -3.71 13.82
N THR A 88 7.30 -2.49 14.01
CA THR A 88 8.13 -1.28 13.94
C THR A 88 7.82 -0.36 15.10
N LEU A 89 8.83 0.31 15.61
CA LEU A 89 8.64 1.40 16.57
C LEU A 89 8.40 2.69 15.79
N ILE A 90 7.38 3.44 16.17
CA ILE A 90 7.21 4.84 15.82
C ILE A 90 7.34 5.63 17.11
N SER A 91 8.24 6.60 17.12
CA SER A 91 8.50 7.40 18.30
C SER A 91 8.35 8.88 18.01
N THR A 92 7.98 9.64 19.05
CA THR A 92 7.94 11.10 19.00
C THR A 92 8.95 11.60 20.00
N PRO A 93 9.98 12.34 19.56
CA PRO A 93 10.92 12.96 20.48
C PRO A 93 10.26 14.13 21.21
N LYS A 94 10.73 14.41 22.43
CA LYS A 94 10.30 15.55 23.24
C LYS A 94 10.56 16.86 22.49
N THR A 95 11.70 16.95 21.81
CA THR A 95 12.07 18.12 21.01
C THR A 95 12.26 17.67 19.56
N GLY A 96 11.44 18.22 18.66
CA GLY A 96 11.57 17.97 17.22
C GLY A 96 12.87 18.53 16.65
N LEU A 97 13.40 17.91 15.61
CA LEU A 97 14.52 18.41 14.86
C LEU A 97 14.06 19.36 13.74
N GLN A 98 14.85 20.43 13.55
CA GLN A 98 14.80 21.24 12.32
C GLN A 98 15.87 20.71 11.37
N PHE A 99 15.63 20.82 10.07
CA PHE A 99 16.50 20.22 9.07
C PHE A 99 16.97 21.22 8.03
N ALA A 100 18.21 21.03 7.56
CA ALA A 100 18.77 21.74 6.42
C ALA A 100 19.54 20.79 5.50
N ALA A 101 19.50 21.06 4.21
CA ALA A 101 20.26 20.33 3.21
C ALA A 101 21.74 20.76 3.20
N VAL A 102 22.65 19.80 3.08
CA VAL A 102 24.11 20.05 3.06
C VAL A 102 24.78 19.17 2.02
N ASN A 103 25.65 19.76 1.19
CA ASN A 103 26.36 19.01 0.15
C ASN A 103 27.55 18.23 0.70
N ASN A 104 28.29 18.81 1.63
CA ASN A 104 29.50 18.24 2.20
C ASN A 104 29.49 18.33 3.74
N LEU A 105 30.04 17.32 4.41
CA LEU A 105 30.15 17.32 5.87
C LEU A 105 31.15 18.40 6.38
N GLU A 106 32.06 18.87 5.54
CA GLU A 106 33.01 19.96 5.87
C GLU A 106 32.25 21.30 6.02
N ASP A 107 31.20 21.52 5.24
CA ASP A 107 30.35 22.71 5.32
C ASP A 107 29.76 22.90 6.72
N ILE A 108 29.56 21.81 7.45
CA ILE A 108 29.03 21.86 8.83
C ILE A 108 29.97 22.59 9.78
N LYS A 109 31.30 22.49 9.53
CA LYS A 109 32.30 23.16 10.36
C LYS A 109 32.56 24.60 9.92
N GLU A 110 32.52 24.85 8.62
CA GLU A 110 32.93 26.13 8.02
C GLU A 110 31.75 27.11 7.90
N ASN A 111 30.55 26.63 7.61
CA ASN A 111 29.37 27.43 7.27
C ASN A 111 28.23 27.31 8.27
N ASN A 112 28.52 27.03 9.55
CA ASN A 112 27.50 26.85 10.60
C ASN A 112 26.41 27.92 10.60
N LYS A 113 26.79 29.19 10.48
CA LYS A 113 25.85 30.31 10.51
C LYS A 113 24.81 30.26 9.39
N GLN A 114 25.24 29.88 8.19
CA GLN A 114 24.36 29.77 7.02
C GLN A 114 23.44 28.55 7.16
N ILE A 115 23.92 27.45 7.72
CA ILE A 115 23.13 26.25 7.99
C ILE A 115 22.01 26.56 8.96
N TYR A 116 22.30 27.27 10.08
CA TYR A 116 21.29 27.65 11.06
C TYR A 116 20.21 28.56 10.48
N GLN A 117 20.55 29.42 9.50
CA GLN A 117 19.58 30.29 8.83
C GLN A 117 18.65 29.50 7.88
N ASN A 118 19.08 28.36 7.41
CA ASN A 118 18.35 27.51 6.45
C ASN A 118 17.62 26.33 7.10
N LEU A 119 17.67 26.22 8.45
CA LEU A 119 16.91 25.20 9.17
C LEU A 119 15.42 25.44 9.03
N MET A 120 14.69 24.39 8.68
CA MET A 120 13.25 24.40 8.52
C MET A 120 12.60 23.27 9.32
N TYR A 121 11.38 23.49 9.77
CA TYR A 121 10.55 22.42 10.30
C TYR A 121 10.00 21.58 9.18
N VAL A 122 10.17 20.27 9.27
CA VAL A 122 9.68 19.29 8.33
C VAL A 122 9.08 18.14 9.12
N ASP A 123 8.02 17.55 8.60
CA ASP A 123 7.46 16.34 9.18
C ASP A 123 8.50 15.23 9.24
N ALA A 124 8.76 14.72 10.42
CA ALA A 124 9.73 13.66 10.65
C ALA A 124 9.08 12.44 11.29
N VAL A 125 9.29 11.28 10.67
CA VAL A 125 8.83 9.99 11.18
C VAL A 125 10.03 9.24 11.77
N TYR A 126 10.09 9.17 13.09
CA TYR A 126 11.13 8.45 13.81
C TYR A 126 10.72 6.98 13.95
N THR A 127 11.40 6.10 13.23
CA THR A 127 10.96 4.71 13.11
C THR A 127 12.13 3.72 12.98
N THR A 128 11.83 2.45 12.75
CA THR A 128 12.80 1.36 12.56
C THR A 128 12.73 0.77 11.14
N PRO A 129 13.70 -0.03 10.71
CA PRO A 129 13.76 -0.58 9.34
C PRO A 129 12.50 -1.32 8.87
N LYS A 130 11.81 -2.01 9.77
CA LYS A 130 10.59 -2.76 9.42
C LYS A 130 9.36 -1.89 9.09
N TYR A 131 9.45 -0.57 9.29
CA TYR A 131 8.39 0.35 8.93
C TYR A 131 7.95 0.18 7.46
N ASN A 132 8.91 0.13 6.53
CA ASN A 132 8.59 -0.03 5.12
C ASN A 132 7.96 -1.39 4.78
N LYS A 133 8.19 -2.44 5.57
CA LYS A 133 7.51 -3.73 5.40
C LYS A 133 6.04 -3.67 5.79
N ILE A 134 5.68 -2.82 6.76
CA ILE A 134 4.29 -2.62 7.19
C ILE A 134 3.55 -1.69 6.22
N TYR A 135 4.18 -0.57 5.84
CA TYR A 135 3.56 0.47 5.02
C TYR A 135 3.73 0.27 3.51
N ASN A 136 4.66 -0.60 3.09
CA ASN A 136 4.92 -0.94 1.69
C ASN A 136 5.11 0.29 0.78
N LEU A 137 5.89 1.27 1.27
CA LEU A 137 6.16 2.51 0.55
C LEU A 137 7.05 2.25 -0.67
N PRO A 138 6.65 2.67 -1.88
CA PRO A 138 7.43 2.46 -3.08
C PRO A 138 8.75 3.24 -3.05
N LEU A 139 9.85 2.53 -3.23
CA LEU A 139 11.17 3.14 -3.34
C LEU A 139 11.30 3.83 -4.71
N TYR A 140 11.60 5.13 -4.71
CA TYR A 140 11.83 5.91 -5.92
C TYR A 140 13.30 5.89 -6.35
N LYS A 141 14.23 6.00 -5.38
CA LYS A 141 15.68 6.00 -5.62
C LYS A 141 16.43 5.60 -4.35
N GLY A 142 17.61 4.96 -4.51
CA GLY A 142 18.46 4.56 -3.39
C GLY A 142 17.91 3.34 -2.65
N GLU A 143 18.10 3.30 -1.34
CA GLU A 143 17.74 2.18 -0.48
C GLU A 143 17.01 2.66 0.78
N TRP A 144 16.15 1.81 1.32
CA TRP A 144 15.60 2.00 2.66
C TRP A 144 16.66 1.54 3.68
N PHE A 145 16.69 2.14 4.87
CA PHE A 145 17.58 1.65 5.92
C PHE A 145 17.17 0.23 6.34
N ASP A 146 18.12 -0.69 6.45
CA ASP A 146 17.90 -2.13 6.64
C ASP A 146 18.37 -2.68 7.98
N SER A 147 19.15 -1.90 8.74
CA SER A 147 19.73 -2.34 10.01
C SER A 147 19.27 -1.49 11.18
N THR A 148 18.93 -2.19 12.29
CA THR A 148 18.64 -1.58 13.60
C THR A 148 19.84 -1.50 14.51
N THR A 149 21.00 -2.05 14.08
CA THR A 149 22.19 -2.13 14.95
C THR A 149 22.79 -0.77 15.26
N ALA A 150 23.33 -0.63 16.46
CA ALA A 150 23.92 0.60 16.98
C ALA A 150 25.12 1.13 16.15
N ASN A 151 25.75 0.26 15.38
CA ASN A 151 26.89 0.60 14.53
C ASN A 151 26.53 1.23 13.19
N THR A 152 25.23 1.34 12.87
CA THR A 152 24.81 2.00 11.65
C THR A 152 25.05 3.49 11.69
N LYS A 153 25.27 4.08 10.52
CA LYS A 153 25.34 5.52 10.35
C LYS A 153 23.97 6.13 10.63
N LEU A 154 23.95 7.40 10.99
CA LEU A 154 22.70 8.14 11.06
C LEU A 154 22.12 8.29 9.65
N GLU A 155 21.07 7.57 9.37
CA GLU A 155 20.47 7.43 8.04
C GLU A 155 19.06 7.98 8.01
N VAL A 156 18.72 8.61 6.89
CA VAL A 156 17.39 9.12 6.62
C VAL A 156 16.96 8.77 5.20
N VAL A 157 15.66 8.59 5.05
CA VAL A 157 14.99 8.48 3.76
C VAL A 157 14.04 9.66 3.62
N VAL A 158 14.04 10.33 2.47
CA VAL A 158 13.15 11.45 2.16
C VAL A 158 12.01 10.99 1.29
N ASN A 159 10.87 11.65 1.38
CA ASN A 159 9.83 11.41 0.40
C ASN A 159 10.07 12.22 -0.90
N LYS A 160 9.33 11.87 -1.96
CA LYS A 160 9.44 12.51 -3.27
C LYS A 160 9.17 14.03 -3.21
N ALA A 161 8.21 14.46 -2.39
CA ALA A 161 7.91 15.89 -2.19
C ALA A 161 9.06 16.65 -1.52
N GLY A 162 9.91 15.95 -0.75
CA GLY A 162 11.10 16.53 -0.11
C GLY A 162 12.30 16.71 -1.05
N LEU A 163 12.28 16.19 -2.27
CA LEU A 163 13.42 16.27 -3.18
C LEU A 163 13.86 17.70 -3.51
N ASP A 164 12.93 18.63 -3.66
CA ASP A 164 13.26 20.03 -3.96
C ASP A 164 14.05 20.70 -2.84
N SER A 165 13.82 20.30 -1.60
CA SER A 165 14.46 20.83 -0.41
C SER A 165 15.69 20.02 0.05
N PHE A 166 15.73 18.71 -0.22
CA PHE A 166 16.67 17.75 0.32
C PHE A 166 17.31 16.82 -0.74
N SER A 167 17.57 17.32 -1.93
CA SER A 167 18.25 16.56 -3.00
C SER A 167 19.74 16.37 -2.80
N THR A 168 20.25 16.69 -1.63
CA THR A 168 21.66 16.61 -1.24
C THR A 168 21.98 15.26 -0.61
N PRO A 169 23.27 14.82 -0.62
CA PRO A 169 23.68 13.55 0.00
C PRO A 169 23.59 13.56 1.52
N TYR A 170 23.55 14.74 2.14
CA TYR A 170 23.46 14.90 3.59
C TYR A 170 22.36 15.86 3.99
N ILE A 171 21.72 15.57 5.10
CA ILE A 171 20.79 16.45 5.80
C ILE A 171 21.35 16.66 7.20
N VAL A 172 21.30 17.88 7.67
CA VAL A 172 21.66 18.21 9.05
C VAL A 172 20.38 18.46 9.83
N GLY A 173 20.24 17.74 10.96
CA GLY A 173 19.23 18.00 11.96
C GLY A 173 19.79 18.85 13.10
N SER A 174 19.01 19.77 13.63
CA SER A 174 19.35 20.55 14.81
C SER A 174 18.21 20.54 15.82
N CYS A 175 18.58 20.36 17.08
CA CYS A 175 17.67 20.54 18.21
C CYS A 175 17.86 21.96 18.78
N ASN A 176 16.78 22.69 18.92
CA ASN A 176 16.78 24.08 19.45
C ASN A 176 17.45 24.23 20.83
N GLU A 177 17.44 23.17 21.63
CA GLU A 177 17.99 23.22 22.99
C GLU A 177 19.53 23.12 23.04
N SER A 178 20.19 22.53 22.04
CA SER A 178 21.63 22.21 22.11
C SER A 178 22.52 22.93 21.10
N LEU A 179 21.94 23.62 20.11
CA LEU A 179 22.68 24.19 18.98
C LEU A 179 23.63 23.21 18.27
N ALA A 180 23.43 21.90 18.49
CA ALA A 180 24.24 20.86 17.83
C ALA A 180 23.66 20.55 16.45
N LEU A 181 24.56 20.47 15.47
CA LEU A 181 24.24 20.03 14.11
C LEU A 181 24.53 18.54 13.97
N ILE A 182 23.49 17.77 13.75
CA ILE A 182 23.55 16.30 13.65
C ILE A 182 23.49 15.91 12.17
N PRO A 183 24.58 15.37 11.59
CA PRO A 183 24.59 14.98 10.19
C PRO A 183 23.92 13.62 9.97
N PHE A 184 23.05 13.55 8.98
CA PHE A 184 22.39 12.35 8.49
C PHE A 184 22.79 12.08 7.04
N ASN A 185 22.98 10.81 6.69
CA ASN A 185 23.14 10.38 5.30
C ASN A 185 21.77 10.16 4.68
N VAL A 186 21.52 10.73 3.52
CA VAL A 186 20.33 10.41 2.73
C VAL A 186 20.56 9.12 1.97
N THR A 187 19.94 8.04 2.37
CA THR A 187 20.12 6.70 1.76
C THR A 187 19.14 6.45 0.62
N GLY A 188 17.96 7.02 0.68
CA GLY A 188 16.95 6.78 -0.32
C GLY A 188 15.86 7.83 -0.39
N VAL A 189 15.04 7.67 -1.42
CA VAL A 189 13.85 8.48 -1.69
C VAL A 189 12.67 7.54 -1.90
N ILE A 190 11.56 7.81 -1.23
CA ILE A 190 10.32 7.03 -1.38
C ILE A 190 9.20 7.89 -1.96
N ASN A 191 8.18 7.24 -2.49
CA ASN A 191 6.93 7.87 -2.89
C ASN A 191 5.82 7.46 -1.92
N ASP A 192 5.60 8.27 -0.88
CA ASP A 192 4.59 8.06 0.15
C ASP A 192 3.21 8.66 -0.20
N GLY A 193 3.09 9.24 -1.41
CA GLY A 193 1.87 9.87 -1.89
C GLY A 193 1.55 11.23 -1.25
N LYS A 194 2.42 11.75 -0.38
CA LYS A 194 2.24 13.07 0.25
C LYS A 194 2.80 14.17 -0.63
N ASP A 195 2.12 15.33 -0.61
CA ASP A 195 2.51 16.52 -1.38
C ASP A 195 3.43 17.48 -0.60
N TRP A 196 3.76 17.14 0.64
CA TRP A 196 4.66 17.92 1.50
C TRP A 196 5.89 17.10 1.90
N PRO A 197 7.03 17.76 2.19
CA PRO A 197 8.26 17.09 2.60
C PRO A 197 8.09 16.28 3.88
N VAL A 198 8.56 15.02 3.84
CA VAL A 198 8.63 14.12 5.02
C VAL A 198 9.99 13.45 5.05
N ILE A 199 10.59 13.39 6.24
CA ILE A 199 11.85 12.73 6.49
C ILE A 199 11.60 11.53 7.40
N TYR A 200 12.03 10.35 6.96
CA TYR A 200 11.99 9.10 7.74
C TYR A 200 13.35 8.87 8.37
N ILE A 201 13.41 8.67 9.68
CA ILE A 201 14.65 8.64 10.46
C ILE A 201 14.74 7.31 11.21
N ASN A 202 15.88 6.62 11.06
CA ASN A 202 16.14 5.44 11.88
C ASN A 202 16.42 5.87 13.33
N THR A 203 15.57 5.44 14.24
CA THR A 203 15.55 5.88 15.64
C THR A 203 16.71 5.29 16.46
N LEU A 204 17.06 4.01 16.24
CA LEU A 204 18.04 3.34 17.10
C LEU A 204 19.41 3.99 17.09
N PRO A 205 20.02 4.32 15.91
CA PRO A 205 21.28 5.02 15.89
C PRO A 205 21.27 6.38 16.60
N LEU A 206 20.12 7.07 16.63
CA LEU A 206 19.95 8.32 17.37
C LEU A 206 20.03 8.10 18.88
N ILE A 207 19.29 7.15 19.40
CA ILE A 207 19.28 6.79 20.83
C ILE A 207 20.67 6.39 21.28
N TYR A 208 21.37 5.57 20.49
CA TYR A 208 22.67 5.05 20.86
C TYR A 208 23.78 6.10 20.80
N ARG A 209 23.81 6.94 19.75
CA ARG A 209 24.91 7.89 19.52
C ARG A 209 24.75 9.22 20.21
N ILE A 210 23.51 9.66 20.40
CA ILE A 210 23.19 10.98 20.94
C ILE A 210 22.05 10.93 21.96
N PRO A 211 22.11 10.06 22.99
CA PRO A 211 21.03 9.88 23.95
C PRO A 211 20.72 11.17 24.71
N SER A 212 21.71 12.04 24.92
CA SER A 212 21.52 13.32 25.60
C SER A 212 20.76 14.37 24.81
N LEU A 213 20.66 14.22 23.49
CA LEU A 213 19.98 15.17 22.60
C LEU A 213 18.65 14.62 22.09
N PHE A 214 18.46 13.31 22.16
CA PHE A 214 17.29 12.65 21.65
C PHE A 214 16.54 11.91 22.76
N HIS A 215 15.55 12.59 23.34
CA HIS A 215 14.65 12.01 24.33
C HIS A 215 13.31 11.66 23.68
N ILE A 216 12.89 10.40 23.82
CA ILE A 216 11.58 9.94 23.35
C ILE A 216 10.52 10.34 24.37
N GLU A 217 9.49 11.07 23.95
CA GLU A 217 8.32 11.41 24.76
C GLU A 217 7.25 10.32 24.65
N ASN A 218 6.90 9.95 23.43
CA ASN A 218 5.92 8.93 23.15
C ASN A 218 6.49 7.86 22.20
N ALA A 219 6.07 6.64 22.41
CA ALA A 219 6.43 5.52 21.57
C ALA A 219 5.23 4.60 21.35
N SER A 220 5.10 4.08 20.14
CA SER A 220 4.08 3.10 19.77
C SER A 220 4.70 2.01 18.92
N ILE A 221 4.32 0.77 19.18
CA ILE A 221 4.71 -0.36 18.32
C ILE A 221 3.59 -0.56 17.31
N TYR A 222 3.91 -0.47 16.03
CA TYR A 222 3.01 -0.85 14.96
C TYR A 222 3.29 -2.29 14.56
N TRP A 223 2.29 -3.12 14.62
CA TRP A 223 2.38 -4.56 14.42
C TRP A 223 1.43 -5.02 13.33
N TYR A 224 2.00 -5.53 12.23
CA TYR A 224 1.24 -6.25 11.21
C TYR A 224 0.94 -7.67 11.72
N ASN A 225 -0.27 -7.88 12.21
CA ASN A 225 -0.71 -9.13 12.86
C ASN A 225 -1.20 -10.18 11.86
N LYS A 226 -0.30 -10.68 11.04
CA LYS A 226 -0.61 -11.71 10.04
C LYS A 226 -1.14 -13.03 10.65
N ILE A 227 -0.72 -13.35 11.86
CA ILE A 227 -1.05 -14.63 12.54
C ILE A 227 -2.46 -14.57 13.16
N GLY A 228 -3.03 -13.37 13.36
CA GLY A 228 -4.36 -13.21 13.92
C GLY A 228 -4.40 -13.36 15.44
N LEU A 229 -3.37 -12.89 16.15
CA LEU A 229 -3.36 -12.86 17.60
C LEU A 229 -4.46 -11.95 18.15
N SER A 230 -5.03 -12.30 19.31
CA SER A 230 -5.94 -11.40 20.01
C SER A 230 -5.19 -10.20 20.57
N GLN A 231 -5.91 -9.11 20.85
CA GLN A 231 -5.30 -7.91 21.46
C GLN A 231 -4.66 -8.24 22.82
N GLU A 232 -5.27 -9.12 23.60
CA GLU A 232 -4.73 -9.58 24.90
C GLU A 232 -3.41 -10.33 24.73
N GLN A 233 -3.31 -11.19 23.70
CA GLN A 233 -2.07 -11.92 23.41
C GLN A 233 -0.96 -10.98 22.94
N MET A 234 -1.28 -10.01 22.08
CA MET A 234 -0.34 -8.98 21.65
C MET A 234 0.14 -8.12 22.81
N GLN A 235 -0.78 -7.72 23.70
CA GLN A 235 -0.47 -6.93 24.89
C GLN A 235 0.45 -7.67 25.85
N SER A 236 0.12 -8.95 26.16
CA SER A 236 0.94 -9.78 27.03
C SER A 236 2.35 -9.94 26.48
N TYR A 237 2.45 -10.29 25.19
CA TYR A 237 3.73 -10.48 24.52
C TYR A 237 4.64 -9.25 24.58
N ILE A 238 4.08 -8.06 24.27
CA ILE A 238 4.87 -6.82 24.31
C ILE A 238 5.20 -6.42 25.74
N ASN A 239 4.29 -6.60 26.68
CA ASN A 239 4.55 -6.31 28.09
C ASN A 239 5.69 -7.16 28.66
N ASP A 240 5.80 -8.42 28.28
CA ASP A 240 6.90 -9.29 28.68
C ASP A 240 8.25 -8.76 28.13
N ILE A 241 8.28 -8.35 26.87
CA ILE A 241 9.49 -7.73 26.28
C ILE A 241 9.85 -6.42 27.00
N LEU A 242 8.87 -5.56 27.25
CA LEU A 242 9.09 -4.28 27.94
C LEU A 242 9.63 -4.49 29.35
N TYR A 243 9.07 -5.45 30.09
CA TYR A 243 9.53 -5.76 31.43
C TYR A 243 11.00 -6.20 31.47
N ASP A 244 11.42 -7.02 30.52
CA ASP A 244 12.79 -7.54 30.41
C ASP A 244 13.80 -6.55 29.85
N THR A 245 13.33 -5.40 29.32
CA THR A 245 14.17 -4.43 28.62
C THR A 245 14.00 -3.01 29.15
N ILE A 246 13.27 -2.18 28.45
CA ILE A 246 13.13 -0.73 28.68
C ILE A 246 12.10 -0.36 29.75
N GLY A 247 11.37 -1.32 30.29
CA GLY A 247 10.30 -1.09 31.24
C GLY A 247 9.03 -0.52 30.59
N GLY A 248 8.07 -0.12 31.44
CA GLY A 248 6.80 0.39 30.97
C GLY A 248 5.76 -0.69 30.70
N LYS A 249 4.71 -0.32 29.97
CA LYS A 249 3.59 -1.20 29.60
C LYS A 249 2.88 -0.72 28.36
N VAL A 250 2.12 -1.60 27.73
CA VAL A 250 1.14 -1.22 26.69
C VAL A 250 -0.08 -0.61 27.37
N GLU A 251 -0.41 0.60 27.01
CA GLU A 251 -1.54 1.36 27.57
C GLU A 251 -2.85 1.06 26.84
N ASN A 252 -2.82 1.14 25.51
CA ASN A 252 -3.95 0.81 24.65
C ASN A 252 -3.48 0.18 23.34
N ILE A 253 -4.41 -0.52 22.68
CA ILE A 253 -4.20 -1.14 21.37
C ILE A 253 -5.33 -0.68 20.45
N ASP A 254 -4.96 -0.03 19.37
CA ASP A 254 -5.88 0.48 18.37
C ASP A 254 -5.60 -0.18 17.01
N ARG A 255 -6.64 -0.54 16.26
CA ARG A 255 -6.50 -0.96 14.88
C ARG A 255 -6.38 0.27 13.98
N VAL A 256 -5.32 0.35 13.16
CA VAL A 256 -4.97 1.56 12.40
C VAL A 256 -5.15 1.45 10.89
N ASP A 257 -5.35 0.26 10.35
CA ASP A 257 -5.42 -0.05 8.92
C ASP A 257 -6.77 0.24 8.23
N GLY A 258 -7.65 1.00 8.87
CA GLY A 258 -8.99 1.29 8.37
C GLY A 258 -10.04 0.21 8.70
N GLY A 259 -9.60 -0.91 9.27
CA GLY A 259 -10.47 -1.97 9.79
C GLY A 259 -11.23 -2.77 8.72
N ASP A 260 -12.17 -3.58 9.20
CA ASP A 260 -13.01 -4.45 8.34
C ASP A 260 -13.97 -3.63 7.44
N ASP A 261 -14.27 -2.39 7.82
CA ASP A 261 -15.15 -1.51 7.03
C ASP A 261 -14.53 -1.17 5.67
N TYR A 262 -13.21 -0.91 5.62
CA TYR A 262 -12.53 -0.60 4.37
C TYR A 262 -12.49 -1.81 3.43
N GLU A 263 -12.20 -3.01 3.95
CA GLU A 263 -12.24 -4.25 3.17
C GLU A 263 -13.65 -4.56 2.66
N SER A 264 -14.67 -4.38 3.50
CA SER A 264 -16.06 -4.62 3.11
C SER A 264 -16.53 -3.68 1.98
N VAL A 265 -16.09 -2.42 1.98
CA VAL A 265 -16.38 -1.47 0.89
C VAL A 265 -15.72 -1.91 -0.41
N ILE A 266 -14.44 -2.35 -0.35
CA ILE A 266 -13.74 -2.86 -1.54
C ILE A 266 -14.43 -4.11 -2.11
N ASP A 267 -14.81 -5.06 -1.25
CA ASP A 267 -15.47 -6.28 -1.65
C ASP A 267 -16.88 -5.99 -2.25
N MET A 268 -17.60 -5.02 -1.69
CA MET A 268 -18.88 -4.56 -2.24
C MET A 268 -18.71 -3.93 -3.64
N LEU A 269 -17.68 -3.11 -3.86
CA LEU A 269 -17.37 -2.54 -5.16
C LEU A 269 -17.03 -3.62 -6.18
N GLN A 270 -16.22 -4.61 -5.80
CA GLN A 270 -15.88 -5.74 -6.65
C GLN A 270 -17.10 -6.58 -7.03
N LEU A 271 -17.96 -6.87 -6.06
CA LEU A 271 -19.24 -7.56 -6.29
C LEU A 271 -20.13 -6.79 -7.27
N GLY A 272 -20.23 -5.45 -7.10
CA GLY A 272 -20.97 -4.57 -8.00
C GLY A 272 -20.47 -4.63 -9.44
N LEU A 273 -19.15 -4.65 -9.65
CA LEU A 273 -18.55 -4.79 -10.98
C LEU A 273 -18.86 -6.16 -11.61
N ILE A 274 -18.74 -7.24 -10.84
CA ILE A 274 -19.08 -8.60 -11.31
C ILE A 274 -20.55 -8.69 -11.69
N PHE A 275 -21.45 -8.15 -10.85
CA PHE A 275 -22.89 -8.13 -11.13
C PHE A 275 -23.22 -7.34 -12.40
N THR A 276 -22.61 -6.18 -12.58
CA THR A 276 -22.77 -5.35 -13.80
C THR A 276 -22.30 -6.11 -15.04
N ALA A 277 -21.15 -6.80 -14.97
CA ALA A 277 -20.64 -7.62 -16.05
C ALA A 277 -21.59 -8.79 -16.40
N ALA A 278 -22.14 -9.45 -15.38
CA ALA A 278 -23.13 -10.51 -15.57
C ALA A 278 -24.41 -10.01 -16.23
N LEU A 279 -24.92 -8.83 -15.86
CA LEU A 279 -26.05 -8.20 -16.52
C LEU A 279 -25.78 -7.88 -17.99
N LEU A 280 -24.61 -7.32 -18.31
CA LEU A 280 -24.22 -7.03 -19.70
C LEU A 280 -24.17 -8.31 -20.54
N LEU A 281 -23.63 -9.38 -19.99
CA LEU A 281 -23.58 -10.67 -20.66
C LEU A 281 -24.99 -11.24 -20.86
N PHE A 282 -25.86 -11.14 -19.87
CA PHE A 282 -27.25 -11.58 -19.95
C PHE A 282 -28.03 -10.82 -21.04
N VAL A 283 -27.89 -9.49 -21.10
CA VAL A 283 -28.52 -8.67 -22.16
C VAL A 283 -27.99 -9.07 -23.55
N SER A 284 -26.70 -9.35 -23.67
CA SER A 284 -26.08 -9.84 -24.92
C SER A 284 -26.69 -11.17 -25.36
N VAL A 285 -26.88 -12.12 -24.45
CA VAL A 285 -27.51 -13.42 -24.72
C VAL A 285 -28.99 -13.27 -25.12
N LEU A 286 -29.76 -12.40 -24.45
CA LEU A 286 -31.12 -12.11 -24.82
C LEU A 286 -31.24 -11.52 -26.23
N GLY A 287 -30.33 -10.62 -26.59
CA GLY A 287 -30.23 -10.09 -27.96
C GLY A 287 -30.03 -11.20 -29.01
N GLN A 288 -29.18 -12.19 -28.70
CA GLN A 288 -28.93 -13.33 -29.57
C GLN A 288 -30.13 -14.24 -29.71
N ILE A 289 -30.83 -14.54 -28.61
CA ILE A 289 -32.07 -15.33 -28.63
C ILE A 289 -33.10 -14.66 -29.51
N ASN A 290 -33.31 -13.35 -29.38
CA ASN A 290 -34.27 -12.60 -30.18
C ASN A 290 -33.98 -12.66 -31.71
N ILE A 291 -32.70 -12.50 -32.06
CA ILE A 291 -32.26 -12.65 -33.46
C ILE A 291 -32.45 -14.08 -33.97
N GLY A 292 -32.16 -15.08 -33.13
CA GLY A 292 -32.39 -16.50 -33.44
C GLY A 292 -33.85 -16.83 -33.69
N LEU A 293 -34.75 -16.36 -32.83
CA LEU A 293 -36.20 -16.55 -32.97
C LEU A 293 -36.72 -15.93 -34.26
N SER A 294 -36.34 -14.68 -34.56
CA SER A 294 -36.73 -14.01 -35.81
C SER A 294 -36.23 -14.77 -37.06
N SER A 295 -35.06 -15.40 -36.98
CA SER A 295 -34.53 -16.24 -38.07
C SER A 295 -35.34 -17.53 -38.25
N LEU A 296 -35.79 -18.14 -37.15
CA LEU A 296 -36.65 -19.35 -37.20
C LEU A 296 -38.03 -19.02 -37.78
N GLU A 297 -38.63 -17.90 -37.43
CA GLU A 297 -39.92 -17.46 -38.02
C GLU A 297 -39.83 -17.27 -39.53
N GLN A 298 -38.78 -16.64 -40.04
CA GLN A 298 -38.57 -16.48 -41.48
C GLN A 298 -38.40 -17.81 -42.19
N ARG A 299 -37.61 -18.74 -41.64
CA ARG A 299 -37.47 -20.07 -42.20
C ARG A 299 -38.76 -20.88 -42.17
N THR A 300 -39.52 -20.77 -41.10
CA THR A 300 -40.80 -21.43 -41.00
C THR A 300 -41.77 -20.92 -42.07
N HIS A 301 -41.77 -19.64 -42.31
CA HIS A 301 -42.59 -19.05 -43.40
C HIS A 301 -42.15 -19.49 -44.79
N GLU A 302 -40.88 -19.55 -45.08
CA GLU A 302 -40.34 -20.10 -46.33
C GLU A 302 -40.68 -21.60 -46.54
N LEU A 303 -40.59 -22.39 -45.46
CA LEU A 303 -40.96 -23.80 -45.49
C LEU A 303 -42.46 -24.00 -45.71
N LEU A 304 -43.31 -23.17 -45.13
CA LEU A 304 -44.75 -23.16 -45.32
C LEU A 304 -45.12 -22.85 -46.80
N ILE A 305 -44.46 -21.83 -47.39
CA ILE A 305 -44.68 -21.47 -48.79
C ILE A 305 -44.22 -22.62 -49.72
N ARG A 306 -43.07 -23.23 -49.49
CA ARG A 306 -42.60 -24.41 -50.29
C ARG A 306 -43.54 -25.58 -50.16
N ARG A 307 -44.13 -25.80 -49.00
CA ARG A 307 -45.11 -26.87 -48.76
C ARG A 307 -46.43 -26.60 -49.46
N ALA A 308 -46.90 -25.33 -49.46
CA ALA A 308 -48.08 -24.92 -50.19
C ALA A 308 -47.94 -25.05 -51.72
N LEU A 309 -46.71 -24.89 -52.22
CA LEU A 309 -46.37 -25.08 -53.63
C LEU A 309 -46.11 -26.56 -54.01
N GLY A 310 -46.40 -27.53 -53.14
CA GLY A 310 -46.35 -28.96 -53.43
C GLY A 310 -45.03 -29.67 -53.18
N ALA A 311 -44.10 -29.07 -52.42
CA ALA A 311 -42.85 -29.77 -52.06
C ALA A 311 -43.12 -30.94 -51.10
N SER A 312 -42.55 -32.10 -51.39
CA SER A 312 -42.65 -33.29 -50.56
C SER A 312 -41.84 -33.18 -49.28
N ARG A 313 -42.17 -33.92 -48.20
CA ARG A 313 -41.44 -33.94 -46.92
C ARG A 313 -39.93 -34.30 -47.04
N CYS A 314 -39.55 -34.98 -48.12
CA CYS A 314 -38.13 -35.32 -48.36
C CYS A 314 -37.33 -34.23 -49.09
N ASN A 315 -38.00 -33.20 -49.63
CA ASN A 315 -37.39 -32.10 -50.39
C ASN A 315 -37.35 -30.76 -49.60
N ILE A 316 -37.78 -30.78 -48.34
CA ILE A 316 -37.73 -29.69 -47.37
C ILE A 316 -36.59 -29.96 -46.38
#